data_0e16ef631580c458658182c2e7ef0055
#
_entry.id   0e16ef631580c458658182c2e7ef0055
#
_cell.length_a   1.000
_cell.length_b   1.000
_cell.length_c   1.000
_cell.angle_alpha   90.00
_cell.angle_beta   90.00
_cell.angle_gamma   90.00
#
_symmetry.space_group_name_H-M   'P 1'
#
loop_
_entity.id
_entity.type
_entity.pdbx_description
1 polymer ?
#
loop_
_entity_poly.entity_id
_entity_poly.type
_entity_poly.pdbx_seq_one_letter_code
_entity_poly.pdbx_strand_id
1 'polypeptide(L)'
;MTWENSTREEIVLISPELNIFTALWKNNERSLEKKLGIFDPPKFKGSIVQDMDVKSVSYPLTVYFDGLNHQKDADRFFKACQNEKGQWEVTHPTKGVLILQLVSVREVIDPTEAGSYTMFETQWLEPANIDRLISAPELGALVLLEILDAISDGIAQLQQLRSDLYAAVQGALNMINKVAGLTDTVMAELAATQNLINDSWNEAKNTLNNLQTAFQSNPSDPDIQAEIGQALIDVISIPLEANDNYDTRIDYYDELANELYSEAPTGSDPEDYNKALFFEISMIAILISGARIIVTSNFKTRSEIISAIEKIQESWNNIIASIDGIQENFENVDIDKQYFGNSQAYTSLVNTYTLVMQYLLSQFFNLATEKRFIIKNRRSPLEVCVTEYGSIDYYDLFIESNELSGDEILLLNPGREVVIYA
;
A
#
# COMPACT_ATOMS: atom_id res chain seq x y z
N MET A 1 7.86 -6.38 40.47
CA MET A 1 8.70 -5.23 40.89
C MET A 1 7.80 -4.18 41.50
N THR A 2 8.16 -3.65 42.67
CA THR A 2 7.40 -2.53 43.25
C THR A 2 7.84 -1.24 42.57
N TRP A 3 6.95 -0.27 42.44
CA TRP A 3 7.21 1.04 41.81
C TRP A 3 8.43 1.76 42.43
N GLU A 4 8.74 1.51 43.71
CA GLU A 4 9.90 2.04 44.41
C GLU A 4 11.24 1.55 43.88
N ASN A 5 11.31 0.35 43.30
CA ASN A 5 12.54 -0.17 42.71
C ASN A 5 12.74 0.38 41.30
N SER A 6 11.67 0.61 40.56
CA SER A 6 11.76 1.13 39.17
C SER A 6 12.13 2.63 39.11
N THR A 7 11.89 3.39 40.20
CA THR A 7 12.25 4.83 40.24
C THR A 7 13.74 5.08 40.52
N ARG A 8 14.51 4.05 40.84
CA ARG A 8 15.97 4.13 41.11
C ARG A 8 16.82 3.59 39.97
N GLU A 9 16.18 3.06 38.94
CA GLU A 9 16.86 2.55 37.75
C GLU A 9 17.28 3.72 36.86
N GLU A 10 18.36 3.54 36.12
CA GLU A 10 18.86 4.50 35.16
C GLU A 10 18.01 4.49 33.90
N ILE A 11 17.91 5.64 33.24
CA ILE A 11 17.34 5.73 31.91
C ILE A 11 18.41 5.38 30.87
N VAL A 12 18.04 4.59 29.86
CA VAL A 12 18.92 4.25 28.76
C VAL A 12 18.42 4.94 27.49
N LEU A 13 19.29 5.70 26.86
CA LEU A 13 19.01 6.44 25.63
C LEU A 13 19.89 5.86 24.53
N ILE A 14 19.28 5.34 23.47
CA ILE A 14 19.98 4.81 22.30
C ILE A 14 19.74 5.76 21.14
N SER A 15 20.81 6.31 20.62
CA SER A 15 20.74 7.26 19.51
C SER A 15 20.48 6.58 18.16
N PRO A 16 20.11 7.31 17.11
CA PRO A 16 19.93 6.76 15.77
C PRO A 16 21.15 6.03 15.20
N GLU A 17 22.37 6.42 15.59
CA GLU A 17 23.63 5.75 15.23
C GLU A 17 24.04 4.64 16.21
N LEU A 18 23.09 4.18 17.06
CA LEU A 18 23.28 3.12 18.05
C LEU A 18 24.29 3.45 19.18
N ASN A 19 24.54 4.73 19.44
CA ASN A 19 25.29 5.13 20.62
C ASN A 19 24.40 4.98 21.87
N ILE A 20 24.92 4.32 22.90
CA ILE A 20 24.20 4.04 24.14
C ILE A 20 24.65 5.05 25.21
N PHE A 21 23.69 5.70 25.86
CA PHE A 21 23.88 6.62 26.96
C PHE A 21 23.05 6.15 28.15
N THR A 22 23.70 5.94 29.27
CA THR A 22 23.06 5.61 30.54
C THR A 22 23.11 6.83 31.44
N ALA A 23 22.00 7.28 31.94
CA ALA A 23 21.90 8.50 32.72
C ALA A 23 20.91 8.36 33.88
N LEU A 24 21.09 9.15 34.93
CA LEU A 24 20.04 9.35 35.94
C LEU A 24 18.96 10.28 35.35
N TRP A 25 17.77 10.22 35.87
CA TRP A 25 16.63 10.99 35.35
C TRP A 25 15.82 11.66 36.46
N LYS A 26 15.19 12.76 36.09
CA LYS A 26 14.24 13.50 36.92
C LYS A 26 13.07 13.94 36.03
N ASN A 27 11.91 14.05 36.61
CA ASN A 27 10.63 14.35 35.95
C ASN A 27 10.09 13.19 35.10
N ASN A 28 8.86 12.84 35.39
CA ASN A 28 8.10 11.83 34.66
C ASN A 28 6.80 12.46 34.15
N GLU A 29 6.96 13.52 33.39
CA GLU A 29 5.85 14.26 32.82
C GLU A 29 5.50 13.75 31.45
N ARG A 30 4.22 13.76 31.13
CA ARG A 30 3.68 13.48 29.79
C ARG A 30 2.56 14.46 29.53
N SER A 31 2.66 15.23 28.48
CA SER A 31 1.61 16.16 28.08
C SER A 31 1.01 15.75 26.74
N LEU A 32 -0.30 15.87 26.65
CA LEU A 32 -1.09 15.59 25.47
C LEU A 32 -1.94 16.81 25.15
N GLU A 33 -1.92 17.24 23.92
CA GLU A 33 -2.71 18.35 23.42
C GLU A 33 -3.60 17.90 22.27
N LYS A 34 -4.88 18.31 22.29
CA LYS A 34 -5.82 18.00 21.21
C LYS A 34 -5.72 19.02 20.08
N LYS A 35 -5.86 18.55 18.85
CA LYS A 35 -6.10 19.41 17.70
C LYS A 35 -7.59 19.73 17.66
N LEU A 36 -7.93 21.00 17.76
CA LEU A 36 -9.31 21.45 17.73
C LEU A 36 -9.50 22.39 16.54
N GLY A 37 -10.48 22.09 15.69
CA GLY A 37 -11.02 23.03 14.72
C GLY A 37 -12.06 23.91 15.41
N ILE A 38 -11.78 25.21 15.52
CA ILE A 38 -12.71 26.16 16.14
C ILE A 38 -13.26 27.06 15.06
N PHE A 39 -14.58 27.10 14.93
CA PHE A 39 -15.28 27.95 13.98
C PHE A 39 -16.28 28.85 14.74
N ASP A 40 -16.13 30.16 14.57
CA ASP A 40 -17.01 31.16 15.17
C ASP A 40 -17.99 31.69 14.13
N PRO A 41 -19.24 31.18 14.04
CA PRO A 41 -20.20 31.69 13.08
C PRO A 41 -20.60 33.14 13.38
N PRO A 42 -20.60 34.05 12.40
CA PRO A 42 -21.01 35.41 12.61
C PRO A 42 -22.48 35.46 13.07
N LYS A 43 -22.76 36.21 14.11
CA LYS A 43 -24.08 36.37 14.77
C LYS A 43 -24.60 35.17 15.58
N PHE A 44 -23.76 34.18 15.86
CA PHE A 44 -24.08 33.07 16.75
C PHE A 44 -23.33 33.24 18.09
N LYS A 45 -23.97 32.93 19.18
CA LYS A 45 -23.30 32.96 20.50
C LYS A 45 -22.68 31.59 20.76
N GLY A 46 -21.36 31.51 20.71
CA GLY A 46 -20.61 30.28 20.92
C GLY A 46 -19.84 29.82 19.68
N SER A 47 -18.82 29.00 19.91
CA SER A 47 -17.96 28.43 18.88
C SER A 47 -18.38 26.99 18.57
N ILE A 48 -18.33 26.59 17.32
CA ILE A 48 -18.41 25.18 16.94
C ILE A 48 -17.00 24.61 17.07
N VAL A 49 -16.85 23.62 17.94
CA VAL A 49 -15.56 22.96 18.18
C VAL A 49 -15.59 21.56 17.62
N GLN A 50 -14.73 21.28 16.67
CA GLN A 50 -14.54 19.97 16.09
C GLN A 50 -13.26 19.35 16.66
N ASP A 51 -13.34 18.17 17.23
CA ASP A 51 -12.18 17.39 17.63
C ASP A 51 -11.52 16.79 16.39
N MET A 52 -10.29 17.22 16.10
CA MET A 52 -9.51 16.80 14.91
C MET A 52 -8.39 15.83 15.28
N ASP A 53 -8.52 15.09 16.40
CA ASP A 53 -7.51 14.18 16.93
C ASP A 53 -6.48 14.83 17.86
N VAL A 54 -5.49 14.06 18.30
CA VAL A 54 -4.47 14.48 19.25
C VAL A 54 -3.20 14.96 18.54
N LYS A 55 -2.49 15.90 19.16
CA LYS A 55 -1.11 16.23 18.80
C LYS A 55 -0.17 15.14 19.34
N SER A 56 1.06 15.10 18.84
CA SER A 56 2.09 14.22 19.38
C SER A 56 2.24 14.40 20.90
N VAL A 57 2.35 13.29 21.61
CA VAL A 57 2.60 13.31 23.06
C VAL A 57 4.00 13.86 23.30
N SER A 58 4.10 14.82 24.22
CA SER A 58 5.37 15.45 24.61
C SER A 58 5.88 14.86 25.92
N TYR A 59 7.18 14.55 25.94
CA TYR A 59 7.91 14.04 27.10
C TYR A 59 9.04 15.01 27.45
N PRO A 60 8.86 15.94 28.39
CA PRO A 60 9.96 16.68 28.96
C PRO A 60 10.73 15.76 29.91
N LEU A 61 12.00 15.51 29.62
CA LEU A 61 12.89 14.67 30.41
C LEU A 61 14.11 15.49 30.84
N THR A 62 14.45 15.40 32.13
CA THR A 62 15.71 15.91 32.64
C THR A 62 16.62 14.73 32.92
N VAL A 63 17.78 14.68 32.27
CA VAL A 63 18.76 13.61 32.40
C VAL A 63 20.06 14.14 33.03
N TYR A 64 20.72 13.30 33.82
CA TYR A 64 21.95 13.65 34.55
C TYR A 64 23.01 12.61 34.23
N PHE A 65 24.19 13.10 33.83
CA PHE A 65 25.39 12.31 33.80
C PHE A 65 26.19 12.57 35.07
N ASP A 66 26.48 11.56 35.83
CA ASP A 66 27.23 11.62 37.08
C ASP A 66 28.55 10.85 37.04
N GLY A 67 29.38 11.01 38.09
CA GLY A 67 30.64 10.33 38.24
C GLY A 67 31.85 11.06 37.66
N LEU A 68 33.02 10.38 37.71
CA LEU A 68 34.30 11.01 37.33
C LEU A 68 34.39 11.42 35.85
N ASN A 69 33.60 10.79 34.97
CA ASN A 69 33.62 11.03 33.54
C ASN A 69 32.39 11.80 33.05
N HIS A 70 31.54 12.34 33.93
CA HIS A 70 30.27 12.95 33.59
C HIS A 70 30.37 14.00 32.46
N GLN A 71 31.43 14.83 32.44
CA GLN A 71 31.62 15.85 31.40
C GLN A 71 31.87 15.22 30.03
N LYS A 72 32.65 14.15 29.98
CA LYS A 72 32.96 13.44 28.73
C LYS A 72 31.73 12.74 28.15
N ASP A 73 30.91 12.14 29.00
CA ASP A 73 29.67 11.49 28.61
C ASP A 73 28.60 12.49 28.23
N ALA A 74 28.55 13.63 28.92
CA ALA A 74 27.71 14.78 28.57
C ALA A 74 28.07 15.36 27.20
N ASP A 75 29.37 15.56 26.91
CA ASP A 75 29.84 16.05 25.61
C ASP A 75 29.51 15.06 24.47
N ARG A 76 29.61 13.76 24.72
CA ARG A 76 29.23 12.73 23.75
C ARG A 76 27.71 12.79 23.48
N PHE A 77 26.92 12.87 24.52
CA PHE A 77 25.47 12.97 24.41
C PHE A 77 25.04 14.21 23.63
N PHE A 78 25.60 15.38 23.98
CA PHE A 78 25.27 16.64 23.30
C PHE A 78 25.64 16.60 21.82
N LYS A 79 26.80 16.03 21.47
CA LYS A 79 27.22 15.84 20.08
C LYS A 79 26.29 14.89 19.31
N ALA A 80 25.87 13.79 19.94
CA ALA A 80 24.89 12.90 19.34
C ALA A 80 23.55 13.62 19.08
N CYS A 81 23.06 14.39 20.05
CA CYS A 81 21.86 15.21 19.89
C CYS A 81 21.97 16.25 18.76
N GLN A 82 23.16 16.76 18.50
CA GLN A 82 23.42 17.78 17.48
C GLN A 82 23.57 17.21 16.06
N ASN A 83 24.23 16.05 15.95
CA ASN A 83 24.70 15.54 14.66
C ASN A 83 23.82 14.41 14.10
N GLU A 84 23.22 13.60 14.97
CA GLU A 84 22.47 12.41 14.57
C GLU A 84 21.01 12.78 14.25
N LYS A 85 20.52 12.27 13.13
CA LYS A 85 19.16 12.50 12.65
C LYS A 85 18.34 11.22 12.77
N GLY A 86 17.18 11.32 13.38
CA GLY A 86 16.26 10.20 13.49
C GLY A 86 15.66 10.04 14.88
N GLN A 87 15.00 8.93 15.07
CA GLN A 87 14.32 8.59 16.31
C GLN A 87 15.29 7.92 17.28
N TRP A 88 15.11 8.22 18.56
CA TRP A 88 15.85 7.63 19.65
C TRP A 88 15.01 6.57 20.33
N GLU A 89 15.63 5.49 20.73
CA GLU A 89 15.01 4.53 21.63
C GLU A 89 15.34 4.93 23.08
N VAL A 90 14.29 5.20 23.86
CA VAL A 90 14.41 5.63 25.25
C VAL A 90 13.79 4.58 26.15
N THR A 91 14.62 3.81 26.83
CA THR A 91 14.16 2.86 27.85
C THR A 91 14.01 3.58 29.18
N HIS A 92 12.75 3.94 29.50
CA HIS A 92 12.40 4.64 30.74
C HIS A 92 11.96 3.65 31.80
N PRO A 93 12.51 3.70 33.04
CA PRO A 93 12.23 2.70 34.09
C PRO A 93 10.76 2.52 34.44
N THR A 94 9.95 3.58 34.30
CA THR A 94 8.52 3.54 34.67
C THR A 94 7.56 3.47 33.46
N LYS A 95 8.05 3.76 32.25
CA LYS A 95 7.23 3.80 31.01
C LYS A 95 7.59 2.72 30.00
N GLY A 96 8.69 1.98 30.24
CA GLY A 96 9.21 0.98 29.31
C GLY A 96 9.95 1.61 28.13
N VAL A 97 10.00 0.91 27.02
CA VAL A 97 10.68 1.35 25.80
C VAL A 97 9.78 2.32 25.04
N LEU A 98 10.31 3.50 24.75
CA LEU A 98 9.65 4.55 23.98
C LEU A 98 10.52 4.89 22.77
N ILE A 99 9.91 5.04 21.62
CA ILE A 99 10.57 5.60 20.44
C ILE A 99 10.22 7.08 20.36
N LEU A 100 11.20 7.93 20.52
CA LEU A 100 11.02 9.37 20.66
C LEU A 100 11.88 10.15 19.66
N GLN A 101 11.36 11.29 19.22
CA GLN A 101 12.10 12.27 18.43
C GLN A 101 12.55 13.41 19.35
N LEU A 102 13.85 13.66 19.38
CA LEU A 102 14.39 14.80 20.11
C LEU A 102 13.95 16.11 19.43
N VAL A 103 13.40 17.02 20.23
CA VAL A 103 12.98 18.36 19.78
C VAL A 103 13.98 19.43 20.21
N SER A 104 14.38 19.36 21.47
CA SER A 104 15.35 20.31 22.02
C SER A 104 16.17 19.68 23.14
N VAL A 105 17.38 20.14 23.27
CA VAL A 105 18.29 19.80 24.36
C VAL A 105 18.93 21.10 24.88
N ARG A 106 18.95 21.23 26.19
CA ARG A 106 19.56 22.36 26.89
C ARG A 106 20.44 21.84 28.00
N GLU A 107 21.73 22.18 27.92
CA GLU A 107 22.65 21.90 29.03
C GLU A 107 22.47 22.93 30.14
N VAL A 108 22.39 22.47 31.36
CA VAL A 108 22.26 23.30 32.55
C VAL A 108 23.42 22.97 33.48
N ILE A 109 24.32 23.93 33.68
CA ILE A 109 25.44 23.80 34.60
C ILE A 109 25.19 24.72 35.77
N ASP A 110 25.05 24.16 36.97
CA ASP A 110 25.01 24.97 38.22
C ASP A 110 26.43 25.00 38.80
N PRO A 111 27.07 26.18 38.85
CA PRO A 111 28.44 26.30 39.34
C PRO A 111 28.57 25.96 40.85
N THR A 112 27.46 25.98 41.59
CA THR A 112 27.47 25.71 43.04
C THR A 112 27.39 24.22 43.34
N GLU A 113 26.85 23.43 42.39
CA GLU A 113 26.68 22.00 42.51
C GLU A 113 27.53 21.20 41.50
N ALA A 114 28.26 21.89 40.61
CA ALA A 114 28.93 21.36 39.44
C ALA A 114 30.12 20.42 39.69
N GLY A 115 30.31 19.97 40.94
CA GLY A 115 31.44 19.08 41.21
C GLY A 115 31.27 17.63 40.83
N SER A 116 30.05 17.17 40.49
CA SER A 116 29.77 15.74 40.36
C SER A 116 28.81 15.32 39.25
N TYR A 117 28.09 16.23 38.58
CA TYR A 117 27.17 15.87 37.51
C TYR A 117 26.98 16.98 36.47
N THR A 118 26.54 16.58 35.26
CA THR A 118 26.08 17.49 34.22
C THR A 118 24.62 17.19 33.89
N MET A 119 23.77 18.21 33.83
CA MET A 119 22.32 18.07 33.65
C MET A 119 21.92 18.57 32.26
N PHE A 120 20.99 17.84 31.63
CA PHE A 120 20.33 18.26 30.39
C PHE A 120 18.83 18.27 30.59
N GLU A 121 18.21 19.38 30.22
CA GLU A 121 16.77 19.49 30.00
C GLU A 121 16.49 19.14 28.54
N THR A 122 15.74 18.08 28.30
CA THR A 122 15.43 17.59 26.95
C THR A 122 13.93 17.56 26.74
N GLN A 123 13.51 17.88 25.54
CA GLN A 123 12.12 17.74 25.12
C GLN A 123 12.01 16.78 23.98
N TRP A 124 11.17 15.81 24.16
CA TRP A 124 10.93 14.74 23.21
C TRP A 124 9.47 14.74 22.78
N LEU A 125 9.23 14.33 21.53
CA LEU A 125 7.90 14.04 21.02
C LEU A 125 7.83 12.56 20.68
N GLU A 126 6.74 11.94 21.08
CA GLU A 126 6.37 10.67 20.50
C GLU A 126 6.01 10.97 19.04
N PRO A 127 6.77 10.45 18.06
CA PRO A 127 6.37 10.59 16.69
C PRO A 127 4.97 10.00 16.59
N ALA A 128 4.08 10.67 15.86
CA ALA A 128 2.81 10.02 15.52
C ALA A 128 3.19 8.62 15.04
N ASN A 129 2.50 7.63 15.55
CA ASN A 129 2.63 6.27 15.05
C ASN A 129 2.08 6.27 13.62
N ILE A 130 2.77 6.96 12.77
CA ILE A 130 2.88 6.60 11.39
C ILE A 130 3.74 5.36 11.52
N ASP A 131 3.08 4.21 11.67
CA ASP A 131 3.71 2.94 11.43
C ASP A 131 4.57 3.15 10.21
N ARG A 132 5.87 3.30 10.45
CA ARG A 132 6.87 3.74 9.48
C ARG A 132 6.22 4.16 8.19
N LEU A 133 6.31 5.40 7.76
CA LEU A 133 6.08 5.70 6.35
C LEU A 133 7.09 4.82 5.60
N ILE A 134 6.69 3.56 5.44
CA ILE A 134 7.39 2.63 4.60
C ILE A 134 7.47 3.38 3.29
N SER A 135 8.66 3.58 2.78
CA SER A 135 8.82 4.33 1.54
C SER A 135 7.93 3.68 0.46
N ALA A 136 7.43 4.46 -0.47
CA ALA A 136 6.58 3.90 -1.52
C ALA A 136 7.22 2.68 -2.24
N PRO A 137 8.54 2.64 -2.53
CA PRO A 137 9.19 1.43 -3.02
C PRO A 137 9.13 0.23 -2.07
N GLU A 138 9.25 0.46 -0.76
CA GLU A 138 9.13 -0.61 0.25
C GLU A 138 7.70 -1.12 0.36
N LEU A 139 6.70 -0.22 0.31
CA LEU A 139 5.28 -0.60 0.26
C LEU A 139 4.98 -1.42 -1.00
N GLY A 140 5.49 -1.00 -2.17
CA GLY A 140 5.37 -1.76 -3.41
C GLY A 140 5.94 -3.18 -3.29
N ALA A 141 7.11 -3.33 -2.65
CA ALA A 141 7.71 -4.63 -2.40
C ALA A 141 6.86 -5.50 -1.45
N LEU A 142 6.28 -4.90 -0.40
CA LEU A 142 5.37 -5.61 0.51
C LEU A 142 4.08 -6.06 -0.19
N VAL A 143 3.51 -5.24 -1.06
CA VAL A 143 2.35 -5.64 -1.90
C VAL A 143 2.70 -6.86 -2.73
N LEU A 144 3.88 -6.87 -3.39
CA LEU A 144 4.30 -8.01 -4.21
C LEU A 144 4.51 -9.29 -3.39
N LEU A 145 4.97 -9.20 -2.15
CA LEU A 145 5.08 -10.36 -1.25
C LEU A 145 3.70 -10.88 -0.83
N GLU A 146 2.79 -10.00 -0.42
CA GLU A 146 1.44 -10.39 -0.03
C GLU A 146 0.65 -10.99 -1.21
N ILE A 147 0.91 -10.53 -2.43
CA ILE A 147 0.39 -11.14 -3.67
C ILE A 147 0.83 -12.61 -3.78
N LEU A 148 2.10 -12.92 -3.49
CA LEU A 148 2.59 -14.29 -3.54
C LEU A 148 1.92 -15.16 -2.47
N ASP A 149 1.67 -14.63 -1.28
CA ASP A 149 0.94 -15.33 -0.23
C ASP A 149 -0.51 -15.57 -0.65
N ALA A 150 -1.20 -14.59 -1.22
CA ALA A 150 -2.57 -14.74 -1.71
C ALA A 150 -2.68 -15.79 -2.85
N ILE A 151 -1.69 -15.84 -3.75
CA ILE A 151 -1.59 -16.89 -4.79
C ILE A 151 -1.44 -18.27 -4.14
N SER A 152 -0.49 -18.40 -3.21
CA SER A 152 -0.22 -19.66 -2.52
C SER A 152 -1.43 -20.17 -1.77
N ASP A 153 -2.11 -19.28 -1.05
CA ASP A 153 -3.32 -19.61 -0.28
C ASP A 153 -4.48 -19.99 -1.20
N GLY A 154 -4.65 -19.28 -2.32
CA GLY A 154 -5.64 -19.61 -3.35
C GLY A 154 -5.41 -21.00 -3.97
N ILE A 155 -4.17 -21.32 -4.34
CA ILE A 155 -3.80 -22.63 -4.89
C ILE A 155 -3.98 -23.74 -3.86
N ALA A 156 -3.63 -23.50 -2.58
CA ALA A 156 -3.80 -24.49 -1.52
C ALA A 156 -5.27 -24.93 -1.34
N GLN A 157 -6.22 -24.07 -1.71
CA GLN A 157 -7.64 -24.39 -1.70
C GLN A 157 -8.01 -25.52 -2.68
N LEU A 158 -7.26 -25.69 -3.78
CA LEU A 158 -7.49 -26.79 -4.73
C LEU A 158 -7.32 -28.17 -4.11
N GLN A 159 -6.68 -28.31 -2.96
CA GLN A 159 -6.65 -29.58 -2.21
C GLN A 159 -8.04 -30.03 -1.75
N GLN A 160 -9.05 -29.15 -1.80
CA GLN A 160 -10.45 -29.47 -1.51
C GLN A 160 -11.23 -29.97 -2.74
N LEU A 161 -10.58 -30.08 -3.91
CA LEU A 161 -11.21 -30.57 -5.13
C LEU A 161 -11.83 -31.93 -4.95
N ARG A 162 -13.05 -32.07 -5.40
CA ARG A 162 -13.75 -33.36 -5.50
C ARG A 162 -13.33 -34.11 -6.75
N SER A 163 -12.30 -34.91 -6.60
CA SER A 163 -11.73 -35.72 -7.68
C SER A 163 -12.45 -37.05 -7.92
N ASP A 164 -13.26 -37.46 -6.96
CA ASP A 164 -14.06 -38.72 -6.98
C ASP A 164 -15.31 -38.62 -7.85
N LEU A 165 -15.79 -37.40 -8.15
CA LEU A 165 -16.99 -37.17 -8.95
C LEU A 165 -16.59 -36.65 -10.35
N TYR A 166 -16.89 -37.47 -11.37
CA TYR A 166 -16.62 -37.09 -12.77
C TYR A 166 -17.27 -35.76 -13.17
N ALA A 167 -18.52 -35.54 -12.75
CA ALA A 167 -19.21 -34.26 -13.02
C ALA A 167 -18.47 -33.06 -12.40
N ALA A 168 -17.97 -33.19 -11.17
CA ALA A 168 -17.19 -32.11 -10.53
C ALA A 168 -15.88 -31.83 -11.26
N VAL A 169 -15.18 -32.87 -11.75
CA VAL A 169 -13.96 -32.69 -12.58
C VAL A 169 -14.30 -31.97 -13.89
N GLN A 170 -15.42 -32.36 -14.54
CA GLN A 170 -15.87 -31.66 -15.76
C GLN A 170 -16.25 -30.19 -15.46
N GLY A 171 -16.85 -29.91 -14.31
CA GLY A 171 -17.14 -28.56 -13.87
C GLY A 171 -15.89 -27.70 -13.76
N ALA A 172 -14.81 -28.23 -13.16
CA ALA A 172 -13.51 -27.57 -13.10
C ALA A 172 -12.97 -27.25 -14.49
N LEU A 173 -12.93 -28.26 -15.38
CA LEU A 173 -12.43 -28.09 -16.76
C LEU A 173 -13.25 -27.06 -17.55
N ASN A 174 -14.58 -27.07 -17.37
CA ASN A 174 -15.46 -26.09 -18.01
C ASN A 174 -15.14 -24.65 -17.55
N MET A 175 -14.91 -24.45 -16.25
CA MET A 175 -14.55 -23.14 -15.72
C MET A 175 -13.18 -22.68 -16.24
N ILE A 176 -12.17 -23.55 -16.20
CA ILE A 176 -10.83 -23.26 -16.73
C ILE A 176 -10.91 -22.86 -18.22
N ASN A 177 -11.66 -23.61 -19.02
CA ASN A 177 -11.84 -23.30 -20.45
C ASN A 177 -12.59 -21.96 -20.64
N LYS A 178 -13.56 -21.66 -19.80
CA LYS A 178 -14.27 -20.39 -19.87
C LYS A 178 -13.35 -19.22 -19.57
N VAL A 179 -12.57 -19.28 -18.49
CA VAL A 179 -11.58 -18.26 -18.14
C VAL A 179 -10.57 -18.06 -19.24
N ALA A 180 -10.00 -19.15 -19.77
CA ALA A 180 -9.05 -19.08 -20.90
C ALA A 180 -9.68 -18.45 -22.14
N GLY A 181 -10.95 -18.76 -22.44
CA GLY A 181 -11.68 -18.17 -23.57
C GLY A 181 -11.96 -16.68 -23.40
N LEU A 182 -12.30 -16.23 -22.19
CA LEU A 182 -12.46 -14.81 -21.88
C LEU A 182 -11.14 -14.05 -22.01
N THR A 183 -10.05 -14.61 -21.49
CA THR A 183 -8.72 -14.03 -21.65
C THR A 183 -8.27 -14.02 -23.11
N ASP A 184 -8.66 -15.01 -23.93
CA ASP A 184 -8.43 -15.00 -25.38
C ASP A 184 -9.05 -13.77 -26.05
N THR A 185 -10.22 -13.34 -25.61
CA THR A 185 -10.91 -12.16 -26.16
C THR A 185 -10.12 -10.88 -25.89
N VAL A 186 -9.72 -10.68 -24.64
CA VAL A 186 -8.86 -9.55 -24.24
C VAL A 186 -7.53 -9.58 -24.98
N MET A 187 -6.92 -10.77 -25.10
CA MET A 187 -5.63 -10.93 -25.79
C MET A 187 -5.73 -10.69 -27.29
N ALA A 188 -6.84 -10.98 -27.94
CA ALA A 188 -7.02 -10.70 -29.36
C ALA A 188 -6.98 -9.19 -29.67
N GLU A 189 -7.47 -8.35 -28.76
CA GLU A 189 -7.37 -6.89 -28.84
C GLU A 189 -5.94 -6.41 -28.62
N LEU A 190 -5.26 -6.91 -27.60
CA LEU A 190 -3.88 -6.57 -27.27
C LEU A 190 -2.87 -7.05 -28.30
N ALA A 191 -3.02 -8.27 -28.79
CA ALA A 191 -2.11 -8.89 -29.77
C ALA A 191 -2.08 -8.15 -31.11
N ALA A 192 -3.15 -7.45 -31.47
CA ALA A 192 -3.18 -6.61 -32.66
C ALA A 192 -2.16 -5.45 -32.59
N THR A 193 -1.74 -5.08 -31.37
CA THR A 193 -0.83 -3.95 -31.11
C THR A 193 0.57 -4.38 -30.63
N GLN A 194 0.73 -5.58 -30.06
CA GLN A 194 1.95 -5.98 -29.35
C GLN A 194 2.35 -7.46 -29.58
N ASN A 195 3.29 -7.68 -30.49
CA ASN A 195 3.71 -9.04 -30.88
C ASN A 195 4.39 -9.87 -29.76
N LEU A 196 5.09 -9.22 -28.81
CA LEU A 196 5.82 -9.92 -27.72
C LEU A 196 4.88 -10.64 -26.75
N ILE A 197 3.72 -10.09 -26.50
CA ILE A 197 2.70 -10.68 -25.61
C ILE A 197 2.13 -11.96 -26.19
N ASN A 198 2.08 -12.07 -27.51
CA ASN A 198 1.58 -13.25 -28.21
C ASN A 198 2.38 -14.52 -27.91
N ASP A 199 3.69 -14.41 -27.76
CA ASP A 199 4.54 -15.56 -27.49
C ASP A 199 4.33 -16.06 -26.06
N SER A 200 4.37 -15.16 -25.07
CA SER A 200 4.07 -15.48 -23.67
C SER A 200 2.65 -16.06 -23.51
N TRP A 201 1.67 -15.49 -24.22
CA TRP A 201 0.30 -15.98 -24.22
C TRP A 201 0.18 -17.40 -24.75
N ASN A 202 0.76 -17.67 -25.91
CA ASN A 202 0.71 -19.00 -26.53
C ASN A 202 1.42 -20.05 -25.66
N GLU A 203 2.52 -19.70 -25.00
CA GLU A 203 3.23 -20.57 -24.08
C GLU A 203 2.36 -20.90 -22.84
N ALA A 204 1.80 -19.89 -22.17
CA ALA A 204 0.93 -20.07 -21.01
C ALA A 204 -0.31 -20.91 -21.36
N LYS A 205 -0.96 -20.63 -22.48
CA LYS A 205 -2.10 -21.39 -22.97
C LYS A 205 -1.78 -22.86 -23.29
N ASN A 206 -0.63 -23.12 -23.93
CA ASN A 206 -0.18 -24.47 -24.18
C ASN A 206 0.10 -25.24 -22.90
N THR A 207 0.71 -24.59 -21.91
CA THR A 207 0.95 -25.16 -20.59
C THR A 207 -0.36 -25.50 -19.90
N LEU A 208 -1.33 -24.60 -19.90
CA LEU A 208 -2.66 -24.83 -19.33
C LEU A 208 -3.39 -26.01 -20.01
N ASN A 209 -3.36 -26.09 -21.34
CA ASN A 209 -3.98 -27.19 -22.09
C ASN A 209 -3.35 -28.56 -21.78
N ASN A 210 -2.03 -28.60 -21.62
CA ASN A 210 -1.33 -29.83 -21.24
C ASN A 210 -1.71 -30.27 -19.82
N LEU A 211 -1.80 -29.31 -18.89
CA LEU A 211 -2.20 -29.58 -17.51
C LEU A 211 -3.67 -29.97 -17.40
N GLN A 212 -4.58 -29.42 -18.21
CA GLN A 212 -5.97 -29.86 -18.29
C GLN A 212 -6.06 -31.36 -18.69
N THR A 213 -5.22 -31.78 -19.66
CA THR A 213 -5.16 -33.18 -20.08
C THR A 213 -4.63 -34.09 -18.96
N ALA A 214 -3.61 -33.63 -18.23
CA ALA A 214 -3.07 -34.33 -17.08
C ALA A 214 -4.10 -34.41 -15.94
N PHE A 215 -4.77 -33.30 -15.62
CA PHE A 215 -5.82 -33.21 -14.61
C PHE A 215 -7.02 -34.11 -14.94
N GLN A 216 -7.45 -34.16 -16.20
CA GLN A 216 -8.50 -35.08 -16.63
C GLN A 216 -8.12 -36.56 -16.43
N SER A 217 -6.84 -36.89 -16.59
CA SER A 217 -6.31 -38.24 -16.44
C SER A 217 -6.09 -38.63 -14.98
N ASN A 218 -5.68 -37.71 -14.14
CA ASN A 218 -5.41 -37.92 -12.71
C ASN A 218 -5.84 -36.72 -11.85
N PRO A 219 -7.15 -36.50 -11.65
CA PRO A 219 -7.66 -35.32 -10.94
C PRO A 219 -7.37 -35.30 -9.44
N SER A 220 -6.94 -36.43 -8.85
CA SER A 220 -6.61 -36.54 -7.43
C SER A 220 -5.16 -36.27 -7.09
N ASP A 221 -4.33 -35.96 -8.07
CA ASP A 221 -2.92 -35.66 -7.88
C ASP A 221 -2.76 -34.23 -7.37
N PRO A 222 -2.24 -34.01 -6.14
CA PRO A 222 -2.13 -32.68 -5.57
C PRO A 222 -1.14 -31.79 -6.35
N ASP A 223 -0.11 -32.37 -6.96
CA ASP A 223 0.87 -31.61 -7.74
C ASP A 223 0.21 -31.08 -9.02
N ILE A 224 -0.57 -31.91 -9.72
CA ILE A 224 -1.34 -31.50 -10.90
C ILE A 224 -2.39 -30.45 -10.54
N GLN A 225 -3.05 -30.58 -9.37
CA GLN A 225 -4.01 -29.59 -8.88
C GLN A 225 -3.34 -28.22 -8.65
N ALA A 226 -2.16 -28.21 -8.03
CA ALA A 226 -1.41 -26.97 -7.79
C ALA A 226 -0.91 -26.36 -9.10
N GLU A 227 -0.33 -27.17 -10.01
CA GLU A 227 0.19 -26.71 -11.28
C GLU A 227 -0.89 -26.12 -12.18
N ILE A 228 -2.10 -26.73 -12.24
CA ILE A 228 -3.20 -26.20 -13.06
C ILE A 228 -3.75 -24.89 -12.48
N GLY A 229 -3.79 -24.74 -11.14
CA GLY A 229 -4.14 -23.50 -10.49
C GLY A 229 -3.14 -22.39 -10.82
N GLN A 230 -1.84 -22.67 -10.74
CA GLN A 230 -0.80 -21.72 -11.10
C GLN A 230 -0.88 -21.34 -12.59
N ALA A 231 -1.03 -22.30 -13.48
CA ALA A 231 -1.15 -22.04 -14.92
C ALA A 231 -2.38 -21.18 -15.26
N LEU A 232 -3.49 -21.34 -14.52
CA LEU A 232 -4.65 -20.47 -14.69
C LEU A 232 -4.37 -19.03 -14.26
N ILE A 233 -3.67 -18.85 -13.14
CA ILE A 233 -3.23 -17.53 -12.66
C ILE A 233 -2.26 -16.89 -13.67
N ASP A 234 -1.34 -17.67 -14.22
CA ASP A 234 -0.39 -17.18 -15.22
C ASP A 234 -1.12 -16.69 -16.47
N VAL A 235 -2.10 -17.45 -16.97
CA VAL A 235 -2.95 -17.05 -18.11
C VAL A 235 -3.68 -15.75 -17.83
N ILE A 236 -4.30 -15.59 -16.65
CA ILE A 236 -5.01 -14.37 -16.25
C ILE A 236 -4.03 -13.19 -16.14
N SER A 237 -2.77 -13.44 -15.77
CA SER A 237 -1.77 -12.41 -15.53
C SER A 237 -1.11 -11.86 -16.82
N ILE A 238 -1.23 -12.55 -17.94
CA ILE A 238 -0.58 -12.12 -19.21
C ILE A 238 -0.91 -10.67 -19.62
N PRO A 239 -2.17 -10.18 -19.54
CA PRO A 239 -2.48 -8.79 -19.89
C PRO A 239 -1.71 -7.73 -19.08
N LEU A 240 -1.10 -8.10 -17.94
CA LEU A 240 -0.21 -7.20 -17.19
C LEU A 240 1.03 -6.78 -17.98
N GLU A 241 1.50 -7.62 -18.89
CA GLU A 241 2.67 -7.37 -19.72
C GLU A 241 2.39 -6.35 -20.83
N ALA A 242 1.12 -5.96 -21.02
CA ALA A 242 0.74 -4.95 -21.99
C ALA A 242 1.42 -3.61 -21.71
N ASN A 243 1.98 -2.99 -22.75
CA ASN A 243 2.60 -1.67 -22.64
C ASN A 243 1.54 -0.55 -22.75
N ASP A 244 0.50 -0.66 -21.94
CA ASP A 244 -0.59 0.32 -21.83
C ASP A 244 -0.53 1.09 -20.51
N ASN A 245 -1.28 2.19 -20.42
CA ASN A 245 -1.40 2.92 -19.17
C ASN A 245 -2.16 2.07 -18.13
N TYR A 246 -2.04 2.45 -16.85
CA TYR A 246 -2.65 1.70 -15.75
C TYR A 246 -4.18 1.61 -15.88
N ASP A 247 -4.80 2.66 -16.37
CA ASP A 247 -6.24 2.83 -16.51
C ASP A 247 -6.84 1.79 -17.46
N THR A 248 -6.29 1.70 -18.68
CA THR A 248 -6.67 0.70 -19.68
C THR A 248 -6.42 -0.73 -19.17
N ARG A 249 -5.28 -0.96 -18.47
CA ARG A 249 -4.98 -2.30 -17.94
C ARG A 249 -5.94 -2.72 -16.83
N ILE A 250 -6.38 -1.81 -15.98
CA ILE A 250 -7.42 -2.09 -14.96
C ILE A 250 -8.74 -2.39 -15.66
N ASP A 251 -9.15 -1.61 -16.67
CA ASP A 251 -10.38 -1.83 -17.40
C ASP A 251 -10.46 -3.25 -18.00
N TYR A 252 -9.35 -3.82 -18.51
CA TYR A 252 -9.31 -5.20 -18.96
C TYR A 252 -9.66 -6.21 -17.87
N TYR A 253 -9.19 -5.99 -16.66
CA TYR A 253 -9.48 -6.89 -15.54
C TYR A 253 -10.90 -6.71 -15.00
N ASP A 254 -11.44 -5.51 -15.03
CA ASP A 254 -12.83 -5.24 -14.67
C ASP A 254 -13.80 -5.87 -15.68
N GLU A 255 -13.49 -5.83 -16.98
CA GLU A 255 -14.26 -6.53 -18.01
C GLU A 255 -14.19 -8.05 -17.81
N LEU A 256 -13.00 -8.60 -17.60
CA LEU A 256 -12.81 -10.01 -17.32
C LEU A 256 -13.56 -10.48 -16.07
N ALA A 257 -13.55 -9.69 -14.99
CA ALA A 257 -14.30 -9.98 -13.77
C ALA A 257 -15.81 -9.98 -14.00
N ASN A 258 -16.33 -9.00 -14.71
CA ASN A 258 -17.75 -8.87 -15.03
C ASN A 258 -18.25 -10.02 -15.90
N GLU A 259 -17.49 -10.40 -16.91
CA GLU A 259 -17.81 -11.56 -17.77
C GLU A 259 -17.77 -12.85 -16.98
N LEU A 260 -16.75 -13.04 -16.13
CA LEU A 260 -16.62 -14.22 -15.29
C LEU A 260 -17.73 -14.31 -14.26
N TYR A 261 -18.17 -13.18 -13.70
CA TYR A 261 -19.29 -13.13 -12.76
C TYR A 261 -20.58 -13.70 -13.33
N SER A 262 -20.83 -13.50 -14.63
CA SER A 262 -22.00 -14.08 -15.32
C SER A 262 -22.01 -15.63 -15.34
N GLU A 263 -20.85 -16.25 -15.10
CA GLU A 263 -20.64 -17.70 -15.07
C GLU A 263 -20.53 -18.24 -13.62
N ALA A 264 -20.87 -17.43 -12.63
CA ALA A 264 -20.79 -17.82 -11.21
C ALA A 264 -21.62 -19.09 -10.95
N PRO A 265 -21.09 -20.07 -10.22
CA PRO A 265 -21.79 -21.31 -9.93
C PRO A 265 -23.00 -21.05 -9.02
N THR A 266 -24.08 -21.78 -9.26
CA THR A 266 -25.35 -21.63 -8.54
C THR A 266 -25.50 -22.55 -7.35
N GLY A 267 -24.60 -23.51 -7.16
CA GLY A 267 -24.63 -24.47 -6.07
C GLY A 267 -25.67 -25.61 -6.24
N SER A 268 -26.35 -25.69 -7.38
CA SER A 268 -27.42 -26.66 -7.62
C SER A 268 -26.92 -27.99 -8.16
N ASP A 269 -25.84 -28.01 -8.89
CA ASP A 269 -25.32 -29.17 -9.61
C ASP A 269 -24.03 -29.75 -8.96
N PRO A 270 -23.76 -31.05 -9.09
CA PRO A 270 -22.51 -31.63 -8.61
C PRO A 270 -21.23 -31.01 -9.25
N GLU A 271 -21.37 -30.42 -10.43
CA GLU A 271 -20.30 -29.72 -11.11
C GLU A 271 -19.91 -28.43 -10.41
N ASP A 272 -20.85 -27.80 -9.73
CA ASP A 272 -20.71 -26.42 -9.23
C ASP A 272 -19.67 -26.28 -8.12
N TYR A 273 -19.42 -27.34 -7.34
CA TYR A 273 -18.44 -27.30 -6.27
C TYR A 273 -17.03 -26.98 -6.78
N ASN A 274 -16.54 -27.73 -7.76
CA ASN A 274 -15.22 -27.48 -8.33
C ASN A 274 -15.21 -26.23 -9.20
N LYS A 275 -16.33 -25.87 -9.84
CA LYS A 275 -16.46 -24.56 -10.52
C LYS A 275 -16.24 -23.42 -9.54
N ALA A 276 -16.81 -23.50 -8.32
CA ALA A 276 -16.65 -22.47 -7.29
C ALA A 276 -15.19 -22.26 -6.90
N LEU A 277 -14.43 -23.36 -6.73
CA LEU A 277 -13.00 -23.28 -6.43
C LEU A 277 -12.22 -22.55 -7.52
N PHE A 278 -12.41 -22.93 -8.78
CA PHE A 278 -11.71 -22.28 -9.91
C PHE A 278 -12.21 -20.86 -10.19
N PHE A 279 -13.48 -20.58 -9.92
CA PHE A 279 -14.01 -19.23 -9.97
C PHE A 279 -13.33 -18.34 -8.92
N GLU A 280 -13.25 -18.77 -7.66
CA GLU A 280 -12.62 -18.01 -6.58
C GLU A 280 -11.14 -17.73 -6.90
N ILE A 281 -10.37 -18.73 -7.34
CA ILE A 281 -8.98 -18.57 -7.74
C ILE A 281 -8.86 -17.55 -8.89
N SER A 282 -9.77 -17.59 -9.86
CA SER A 282 -9.75 -16.64 -10.97
C SER A 282 -10.03 -15.22 -10.52
N MET A 283 -10.98 -15.03 -9.59
CA MET A 283 -11.26 -13.71 -9.00
C MET A 283 -10.09 -13.20 -8.16
N ILE A 284 -9.43 -14.08 -7.38
CA ILE A 284 -8.19 -13.77 -6.68
C ILE A 284 -7.11 -13.32 -7.66
N ALA A 285 -6.91 -14.04 -8.76
CA ALA A 285 -5.90 -13.72 -9.77
C ALA A 285 -6.18 -12.35 -10.43
N ILE A 286 -7.43 -12.00 -10.68
CA ILE A 286 -7.85 -10.71 -11.22
C ILE A 286 -7.50 -9.58 -10.23
N LEU A 287 -7.86 -9.72 -8.95
CA LEU A 287 -7.54 -8.73 -7.90
C LEU A 287 -6.05 -8.51 -7.75
N ILE A 288 -5.29 -9.58 -7.72
CA ILE A 288 -3.83 -9.57 -7.62
C ILE A 288 -3.23 -8.85 -8.83
N SER A 289 -3.77 -9.10 -10.02
CA SER A 289 -3.33 -8.45 -11.24
C SER A 289 -3.58 -6.95 -11.20
N GLY A 290 -4.75 -6.53 -10.71
CA GLY A 290 -5.05 -5.12 -10.45
C GLY A 290 -4.06 -4.49 -9.45
N ALA A 291 -3.76 -5.17 -8.35
CA ALA A 291 -2.78 -4.72 -7.37
C ALA A 291 -1.37 -4.57 -7.99
N ARG A 292 -0.93 -5.51 -8.82
CA ARG A 292 0.36 -5.44 -9.55
C ARG A 292 0.41 -4.27 -10.51
N ILE A 293 -0.68 -3.99 -11.25
CA ILE A 293 -0.77 -2.81 -12.12
C ILE A 293 -0.46 -1.55 -11.32
N ILE A 294 -1.10 -1.38 -10.18
CA ILE A 294 -0.94 -0.19 -9.34
C ILE A 294 0.51 0.00 -8.90
N VAL A 295 1.15 -1.04 -8.34
CA VAL A 295 2.51 -0.90 -7.79
C VAL A 295 3.59 -0.81 -8.86
N THR A 296 3.30 -1.25 -10.09
CA THR A 296 4.22 -1.15 -11.24
C THR A 296 3.99 0.10 -12.09
N SER A 297 2.92 0.84 -11.83
CA SER A 297 2.58 2.06 -12.57
C SER A 297 3.33 3.28 -12.03
N ASN A 298 3.68 4.18 -12.95
CA ASN A 298 4.33 5.43 -12.61
C ASN A 298 3.32 6.58 -12.71
N PHE A 299 2.76 6.96 -11.56
CA PHE A 299 1.81 8.07 -11.46
C PHE A 299 2.54 9.41 -11.56
N LYS A 300 2.03 10.30 -12.40
CA LYS A 300 2.60 11.64 -12.60
C LYS A 300 1.84 12.71 -11.82
N THR A 301 0.57 12.51 -11.56
CA THR A 301 -0.32 13.50 -10.95
C THR A 301 -1.12 12.92 -9.78
N ARG A 302 -1.54 13.78 -8.86
CA ARG A 302 -2.47 13.40 -7.80
C ARG A 302 -3.84 12.97 -8.31
N SER A 303 -4.26 13.54 -9.45
CA SER A 303 -5.53 13.17 -10.09
C SER A 303 -5.52 11.73 -10.58
N GLU A 304 -4.40 11.28 -11.17
CA GLU A 304 -4.22 9.89 -11.57
C GLU A 304 -4.32 8.93 -10.38
N ILE A 305 -3.72 9.31 -9.23
CA ILE A 305 -3.79 8.48 -8.03
C ILE A 305 -5.22 8.41 -7.48
N ILE A 306 -5.96 9.53 -7.49
CA ILE A 306 -7.36 9.53 -7.05
C ILE A 306 -8.19 8.61 -7.94
N SER A 307 -8.02 8.71 -9.27
CA SER A 307 -8.68 7.81 -10.22
C SER A 307 -8.31 6.35 -9.99
N ALA A 308 -7.03 6.07 -9.72
CA ALA A 308 -6.58 4.72 -9.41
C ALA A 308 -7.18 4.18 -8.10
N ILE A 309 -7.31 5.01 -7.06
CA ILE A 309 -7.97 4.66 -5.81
C ILE A 309 -9.44 4.31 -6.05
N GLU A 310 -10.17 5.13 -6.81
CA GLU A 310 -11.57 4.92 -7.10
C GLU A 310 -11.79 3.62 -7.88
N LYS A 311 -11.02 3.38 -8.93
CA LYS A 311 -11.09 2.16 -9.74
C LYS A 311 -10.77 0.90 -8.95
N ILE A 312 -9.65 0.87 -8.23
CA ILE A 312 -9.27 -0.33 -7.47
C ILE A 312 -10.27 -0.61 -6.32
N GLN A 313 -10.86 0.42 -5.73
CA GLN A 313 -11.90 0.27 -4.73
C GLN A 313 -13.19 -0.31 -5.32
N GLU A 314 -13.59 0.15 -6.50
CA GLU A 314 -14.76 -0.38 -7.21
C GLU A 314 -14.54 -1.84 -7.61
N SER A 315 -13.42 -2.15 -8.25
CA SER A 315 -13.03 -3.50 -8.64
C SER A 315 -12.99 -4.45 -7.43
N TRP A 316 -12.37 -4.00 -6.32
CA TRP A 316 -12.34 -4.74 -5.07
C TRP A 316 -13.74 -5.07 -4.56
N ASN A 317 -14.60 -4.06 -4.44
CA ASN A 317 -15.96 -4.26 -3.90
C ASN A 317 -16.78 -5.23 -4.76
N ASN A 318 -16.69 -5.12 -6.09
CA ASN A 318 -17.40 -5.97 -7.02
C ASN A 318 -16.94 -7.43 -6.93
N ILE A 319 -15.62 -7.66 -6.86
CA ILE A 319 -15.06 -9.01 -6.82
C ILE A 319 -15.32 -9.67 -5.48
N ILE A 320 -15.18 -8.94 -4.36
CA ILE A 320 -15.49 -9.50 -3.03
C ILE A 320 -16.98 -9.84 -2.94
N ALA A 321 -17.86 -8.96 -3.41
CA ALA A 321 -19.30 -9.27 -3.46
C ALA A 321 -19.61 -10.50 -4.32
N SER A 322 -18.85 -10.73 -5.38
CA SER A 322 -18.98 -11.92 -6.24
C SER A 322 -18.54 -13.20 -5.50
N ILE A 323 -17.45 -13.15 -4.75
CA ILE A 323 -16.97 -14.27 -3.92
C ILE A 323 -17.97 -14.59 -2.80
N ASP A 324 -18.46 -13.57 -2.10
CA ASP A 324 -19.48 -13.73 -1.05
C ASP A 324 -20.79 -14.31 -1.61
N GLY A 325 -21.22 -13.86 -2.79
CA GLY A 325 -22.41 -14.35 -3.48
C GLY A 325 -22.36 -15.84 -3.82
N ILE A 326 -21.17 -16.40 -4.08
CA ILE A 326 -21.01 -17.85 -4.27
C ILE A 326 -21.31 -18.58 -2.95
N GLN A 327 -20.78 -18.12 -1.84
CA GLN A 327 -21.01 -18.75 -0.54
C GLN A 327 -22.50 -18.79 -0.22
N GLU A 328 -23.25 -17.71 -0.46
CA GLU A 328 -24.69 -17.65 -0.31
C GLU A 328 -25.42 -18.70 -1.19
N ASN A 329 -24.97 -18.90 -2.41
CA ASN A 329 -25.53 -19.91 -3.32
C ASN A 329 -25.39 -21.34 -2.77
N PHE A 330 -24.37 -21.61 -1.96
CA PHE A 330 -24.12 -22.92 -1.37
C PHE A 330 -24.69 -23.10 0.05
N GLU A 331 -25.24 -22.05 0.70
CA GLU A 331 -25.78 -22.14 2.07
C GLU A 331 -26.94 -23.10 2.22
N ASN A 332 -27.77 -23.29 1.19
CA ASN A 332 -28.95 -24.12 1.20
C ASN A 332 -28.76 -25.53 0.60
N VAL A 333 -27.50 -25.91 0.35
CA VAL A 333 -27.14 -27.21 -0.21
C VAL A 333 -26.81 -28.18 0.93
N ASP A 334 -26.97 -29.49 0.70
CA ASP A 334 -26.58 -30.53 1.66
C ASP A 334 -25.15 -30.32 2.17
N ILE A 335 -24.93 -30.53 3.48
CA ILE A 335 -23.64 -30.32 4.16
C ILE A 335 -22.46 -30.94 3.39
N ASP A 336 -22.66 -32.11 2.80
CA ASP A 336 -21.63 -32.80 2.01
C ASP A 336 -21.28 -32.10 0.69
N LYS A 337 -22.04 -31.10 0.31
CA LYS A 337 -21.88 -30.34 -0.95
C LYS A 337 -21.63 -28.85 -0.72
N GLN A 338 -21.62 -28.42 0.54
CA GLN A 338 -21.37 -27.04 0.86
C GLN A 338 -19.95 -26.64 0.44
N TYR A 339 -19.85 -25.50 -0.23
CA TYR A 339 -18.61 -24.84 -0.53
C TYR A 339 -18.28 -23.86 0.59
N PHE A 340 -17.07 -23.92 1.10
CA PHE A 340 -16.56 -22.97 2.06
C PHE A 340 -15.39 -22.23 1.43
N GLY A 341 -15.52 -20.92 1.28
CA GLY A 341 -14.43 -20.08 0.81
C GLY A 341 -13.20 -20.17 1.71
N ASN A 342 -12.04 -19.86 1.16
CA ASN A 342 -10.78 -19.89 1.89
C ASN A 342 -10.59 -18.60 2.71
N SER A 343 -10.82 -18.69 4.02
CA SER A 343 -10.63 -17.55 4.93
C SER A 343 -9.19 -17.03 4.96
N GLN A 344 -8.20 -17.86 4.65
CA GLN A 344 -6.79 -17.48 4.62
C GLN A 344 -6.50 -16.67 3.36
N ALA A 345 -6.93 -17.14 2.18
CA ALA A 345 -6.82 -16.37 0.94
C ALA A 345 -7.56 -15.03 1.04
N TYR A 346 -8.74 -15.00 1.66
CA TYR A 346 -9.47 -13.76 1.91
C TYR A 346 -8.67 -12.78 2.78
N THR A 347 -8.01 -13.26 3.84
CA THR A 347 -7.17 -12.44 4.71
C THR A 347 -5.99 -11.86 3.94
N SER A 348 -5.30 -12.67 3.13
CA SER A 348 -4.18 -12.22 2.30
C SER A 348 -4.63 -11.21 1.25
N LEU A 349 -5.84 -11.35 0.69
CA LEU A 349 -6.42 -10.35 -0.21
C LEU A 349 -6.71 -9.01 0.50
N VAL A 350 -7.30 -9.04 1.71
CA VAL A 350 -7.56 -7.82 2.51
C VAL A 350 -6.25 -7.11 2.84
N ASN A 351 -5.21 -7.85 3.19
CA ASN A 351 -3.87 -7.30 3.43
C ASN A 351 -3.30 -6.66 2.15
N THR A 352 -3.39 -7.36 1.01
CA THR A 352 -2.96 -6.85 -0.29
C THR A 352 -3.66 -5.52 -0.61
N TYR A 353 -4.99 -5.46 -0.49
CA TYR A 353 -5.76 -4.24 -0.71
C TYR A 353 -5.32 -3.11 0.22
N THR A 354 -5.15 -3.40 1.52
CA THR A 354 -4.71 -2.42 2.51
C THR A 354 -3.34 -1.84 2.16
N LEU A 355 -2.40 -2.68 1.76
CA LEU A 355 -1.05 -2.25 1.35
C LEU A 355 -1.08 -1.46 0.04
N VAL A 356 -1.92 -1.83 -0.94
CA VAL A 356 -2.11 -1.06 -2.18
C VAL A 356 -2.65 0.34 -1.88
N MET A 357 -3.64 0.45 -0.99
CA MET A 357 -4.17 1.75 -0.58
C MET A 357 -3.12 2.60 0.15
N GLN A 358 -2.32 2.01 1.02
CA GLN A 358 -1.20 2.69 1.68
C GLN A 358 -0.14 3.15 0.67
N TYR A 359 0.18 2.32 -0.33
CA TYR A 359 1.08 2.67 -1.42
C TYR A 359 0.57 3.88 -2.20
N LEU A 360 -0.68 3.86 -2.65
CA LEU A 360 -1.29 4.97 -3.39
C LEU A 360 -1.32 6.26 -2.57
N LEU A 361 -1.69 6.19 -1.30
CA LEU A 361 -1.66 7.35 -0.39
C LEU A 361 -0.23 7.89 -0.20
N SER A 362 0.77 7.01 -0.06
CA SER A 362 2.17 7.41 0.01
C SER A 362 2.62 8.14 -1.25
N GLN A 363 2.26 7.62 -2.43
CA GLN A 363 2.52 8.29 -3.71
C GLN A 363 1.80 9.64 -3.80
N PHE A 364 0.54 9.71 -3.40
CA PHE A 364 -0.27 10.93 -3.42
C PHE A 364 0.39 12.07 -2.64
N PHE A 365 0.95 11.79 -1.46
CA PHE A 365 1.62 12.81 -0.66
C PHE A 365 2.98 13.24 -1.22
N ASN A 366 3.61 12.40 -2.03
CA ASN A 366 4.91 12.68 -2.65
C ASN A 366 4.80 13.45 -3.97
N LEU A 367 3.63 13.43 -4.62
CA LEU A 367 3.43 14.11 -5.88
C LEU A 367 3.07 15.58 -5.72
N ALA A 368 3.56 16.39 -6.63
CA ALA A 368 3.24 17.80 -6.73
C ALA A 368 1.74 18.02 -6.98
N THR A 369 1.22 19.14 -6.47
CA THR A 369 -0.18 19.51 -6.67
C THR A 369 -0.38 20.07 -8.07
N GLU A 370 -1.36 19.55 -8.80
CA GLU A 370 -1.76 20.09 -10.10
C GLU A 370 -2.49 21.43 -9.93
N LYS A 371 -2.05 22.45 -10.64
CA LYS A 371 -2.69 23.74 -10.69
C LYS A 371 -2.96 24.12 -12.14
N ARG A 372 -4.23 24.31 -12.49
CA ARG A 372 -4.69 24.73 -13.83
C ARG A 372 -4.94 26.22 -13.88
N PHE A 373 -4.54 26.86 -14.96
CA PHE A 373 -4.87 28.27 -15.22
C PHE A 373 -4.91 28.56 -16.71
N ILE A 374 -5.60 29.63 -17.05
CA ILE A 374 -5.75 30.07 -18.43
C ILE A 374 -4.74 31.18 -18.72
N ILE A 375 -3.99 31.02 -19.81
CA ILE A 375 -3.05 32.03 -20.29
C ILE A 375 -3.85 33.28 -20.69
N LYS A 376 -3.63 34.40 -19.99
CA LYS A 376 -4.35 35.68 -20.25
C LYS A 376 -3.70 36.49 -21.35
N ASN A 377 -2.37 36.49 -21.41
CA ASN A 377 -1.60 37.21 -22.40
C ASN A 377 -0.63 36.27 -23.12
N ARG A 378 -0.22 36.61 -24.35
CA ARG A 378 0.79 35.82 -25.05
C ARG A 378 2.06 35.73 -24.24
N ARG A 379 2.50 34.50 -23.96
CA ARG A 379 3.72 34.19 -23.18
C ARG A 379 4.43 33.01 -23.78
N SER A 380 5.74 32.96 -23.63
CA SER A 380 6.48 31.74 -23.96
C SER A 380 6.32 30.72 -22.84
N PRO A 381 6.33 29.38 -23.12
CA PRO A 381 6.36 28.35 -22.10
C PRO A 381 7.49 28.55 -21.09
N LEU A 382 8.65 29.03 -21.54
CA LEU A 382 9.77 29.33 -20.67
C LEU A 382 9.46 30.45 -19.66
N GLU A 383 8.76 31.51 -20.08
CA GLU A 383 8.31 32.59 -19.19
C GLU A 383 7.32 32.08 -18.14
N VAL A 384 6.42 31.19 -18.55
CA VAL A 384 5.48 30.53 -17.63
C VAL A 384 6.24 29.69 -16.61
N CYS A 385 7.21 28.87 -17.03
CA CYS A 385 8.02 28.06 -16.12
C CYS A 385 8.76 28.91 -15.09
N VAL A 386 9.41 29.98 -15.52
CA VAL A 386 10.15 30.87 -14.60
C VAL A 386 9.18 31.58 -13.64
N THR A 387 7.99 31.97 -14.12
CA THR A 387 7.03 32.71 -13.29
C THR A 387 6.37 31.78 -12.24
N GLU A 388 6.01 30.56 -12.61
CA GLU A 388 5.18 29.67 -11.78
C GLU A 388 6.02 28.66 -10.98
N TYR A 389 7.12 28.14 -11.54
CA TYR A 389 8.02 27.21 -10.86
C TYR A 389 9.25 27.90 -10.24
N GLY A 390 9.56 29.12 -10.65
CA GLY A 390 10.79 29.83 -10.22
C GLY A 390 12.08 29.28 -10.85
N SER A 391 12.02 28.30 -11.75
CA SER A 391 13.16 27.69 -12.45
C SER A 391 12.80 27.27 -13.86
N ILE A 392 13.82 27.23 -14.72
CA ILE A 392 13.71 26.68 -16.09
C ILE A 392 13.85 25.16 -16.13
N ASP A 393 14.27 24.53 -15.05
CA ASP A 393 14.50 23.08 -14.99
C ASP A 393 13.22 22.28 -15.20
N TYR A 394 12.06 22.90 -15.00
CA TYR A 394 10.75 22.29 -15.22
C TYR A 394 10.19 22.51 -16.65
N TYR A 395 11.02 23.02 -17.58
CA TYR A 395 10.56 23.35 -18.93
C TYR A 395 10.08 22.12 -19.70
N ASP A 396 10.85 21.04 -19.68
CA ASP A 396 10.50 19.79 -20.38
C ASP A 396 9.24 19.16 -19.77
N LEU A 397 9.14 19.15 -18.44
CA LEU A 397 7.94 18.69 -17.74
C LEU A 397 6.70 19.53 -18.14
N PHE A 398 6.84 20.84 -18.27
CA PHE A 398 5.75 21.72 -18.66
C PHE A 398 5.31 21.49 -20.11
N ILE A 399 6.26 21.26 -21.04
CA ILE A 399 5.95 20.94 -22.44
C ILE A 399 5.20 19.60 -22.54
N GLU A 400 5.70 18.57 -21.89
CA GLU A 400 5.10 17.22 -21.93
C GLU A 400 3.73 17.19 -21.27
N SER A 401 3.59 17.76 -20.07
CA SER A 401 2.33 17.72 -19.31
C SER A 401 1.21 18.54 -19.93
N ASN A 402 1.54 19.49 -20.80
CA ASN A 402 0.56 20.31 -21.54
C ASN A 402 0.43 19.89 -23.01
N GLU A 403 1.14 18.83 -23.43
CA GLU A 403 1.15 18.30 -24.81
C GLU A 403 1.42 19.42 -25.84
N LEU A 404 2.34 20.35 -25.50
CA LEU A 404 2.62 21.48 -26.37
C LEU A 404 3.39 21.03 -27.60
N SER A 405 2.93 21.43 -28.77
CA SER A 405 3.53 21.06 -30.05
C SER A 405 3.55 22.23 -31.05
N GLY A 406 4.44 22.15 -32.02
CA GLY A 406 4.56 23.17 -33.07
C GLY A 406 4.84 24.58 -32.51
N ASP A 407 4.02 25.57 -32.91
CA ASP A 407 4.18 26.95 -32.48
C ASP A 407 3.94 27.19 -30.97
N GLU A 408 3.20 26.29 -30.30
CA GLU A 408 2.90 26.40 -28.86
C GLU A 408 4.17 26.22 -28.01
N ILE A 409 5.19 25.50 -28.47
CA ILE A 409 6.50 25.37 -27.82
C ILE A 409 7.23 26.70 -27.72
N LEU A 410 6.96 27.60 -28.67
CA LEU A 410 7.56 28.92 -28.69
C LEU A 410 6.69 29.95 -28.02
N LEU A 411 5.38 29.89 -28.21
CA LEU A 411 4.46 30.94 -27.78
C LEU A 411 3.05 30.40 -27.52
N LEU A 412 2.58 30.55 -26.28
CA LEU A 412 1.21 30.22 -25.86
C LEU A 412 0.26 31.38 -26.16
N ASN A 413 -0.87 31.06 -26.76
CA ASN A 413 -1.90 32.07 -27.07
C ASN A 413 -2.84 32.31 -25.87
N PRO A 414 -3.42 33.51 -25.76
CA PRO A 414 -4.47 33.80 -24.78
C PRO A 414 -5.64 32.83 -24.92
N GLY A 415 -6.18 32.36 -23.79
CA GLY A 415 -7.27 31.39 -23.74
C GLY A 415 -6.81 29.93 -23.66
N ARG A 416 -5.53 29.63 -23.86
CA ARG A 416 -4.97 28.30 -23.66
C ARG A 416 -4.98 27.95 -22.15
N GLU A 417 -5.62 26.87 -21.80
CA GLU A 417 -5.51 26.28 -20.46
C GLU A 417 -4.20 25.50 -20.37
N VAL A 418 -3.47 25.71 -19.30
CA VAL A 418 -2.21 25.02 -19.01
C VAL A 418 -2.19 24.52 -17.57
N VAL A 419 -1.42 23.46 -17.37
CA VAL A 419 -1.24 22.77 -16.10
C VAL A 419 0.18 22.97 -15.62
N ILE A 420 0.34 23.25 -14.35
CA ILE A 420 1.61 23.23 -13.65
C ILE A 420 1.54 22.32 -12.42
N TYR A 421 2.66 21.77 -12.04
CA TYR A 421 2.82 20.91 -10.86
C TYR A 421 3.65 21.63 -9.82
N ALA A 422 3.04 22.04 -8.70
CA ALA A 422 3.65 22.85 -7.64
C ALA A 422 3.54 22.17 -6.26
#